data_74c93bf86aafc35e850518e119dd7519
#
_entry.id   74c93bf86aafc35e850518e119dd7519
#
_cell.length_a   1.000
_cell.length_b   1.000
_cell.length_c   1.000
_cell.angle_alpha   90.00
_cell.angle_beta   90.00
_cell.angle_gamma   90.00
#
_symmetry.space_group_name_H-M   'P 1'
#
loop_
_entity.id
_entity.type
_entity.pdbx_description
1 polymer ?
#
loop_
_entity_poly.entity_id
_entity_poly.type
_entity_poly.pdbx_seq_one_letter_code
_entity_poly.pdbx_strand_id
1 'polypeptide(L)'
;MTNAQLFLNNSWADKSETMSGSGSTLANTKAVREHLPLLLEKYNIESMFDAPCGDGNWIQHVDLTCAYTGGDLVQKFVDANPLQSVVFDITLGTFPAVDLWMCRACLYHLSNVEIQLAIDNFKQSNIKYALITSHTGNSGGDIRTGSFRVLNLEEHNYFGLDAPIDQIPDVLFNNMQENLLLFVNPRITK
;
A
#
# COMPACT_ATOMS: atom_id res chain seq x y z
N MET A 1 17.36 -5.94 -15.16
CA MET A 1 16.80 -4.73 -14.53
C MET A 1 16.17 -5.20 -13.24
N THR A 2 16.53 -4.64 -12.11
CA THR A 2 15.92 -4.97 -10.81
C THR A 2 14.53 -4.33 -10.68
N ASN A 3 13.67 -4.84 -9.79
CA ASN A 3 12.36 -4.22 -9.53
C ASN A 3 12.50 -2.76 -9.12
N ALA A 4 13.49 -2.42 -8.29
CA ALA A 4 13.76 -1.01 -7.92
C ALA A 4 14.05 -0.11 -9.14
N GLN A 5 14.86 -0.57 -10.09
CA GLN A 5 15.13 0.19 -11.33
C GLN A 5 13.88 0.29 -12.22
N LEU A 6 13.04 -0.74 -12.22
CA LEU A 6 11.81 -0.78 -12.98
C LEU A 6 10.82 0.28 -12.44
N PHE A 7 10.62 0.35 -11.13
CA PHE A 7 9.74 1.34 -10.51
C PHE A 7 10.30 2.76 -10.57
N LEU A 8 11.61 2.95 -10.42
CA LEU A 8 12.25 4.26 -10.56
C LEU A 8 12.10 4.85 -11.98
N ASN A 9 12.15 4.01 -13.00
CA ASN A 9 12.13 4.44 -14.41
C ASN A 9 10.71 4.47 -15.00
N ASN A 10 9.69 4.18 -14.22
CA ASN A 10 8.31 4.12 -14.72
C ASN A 10 7.81 5.49 -15.15
N SER A 11 7.08 5.50 -16.28
CA SER A 11 6.56 6.71 -16.93
C SER A 11 5.34 7.32 -16.24
N TRP A 12 4.80 6.69 -15.22
CA TRP A 12 3.61 7.17 -14.48
C TRP A 12 3.93 8.21 -13.40
N ALA A 13 5.22 8.48 -13.14
CA ALA A 13 5.61 9.53 -12.20
C ALA A 13 5.12 10.91 -12.72
N ASP A 14 4.30 11.59 -11.94
CA ASP A 14 4.06 13.01 -12.12
C ASP A 14 5.29 13.76 -11.59
N LYS A 15 6.24 13.98 -12.48
CA LYS A 15 7.53 14.59 -12.15
C LYS A 15 7.43 16.05 -11.67
N SER A 16 6.24 16.64 -11.70
CA SER A 16 6.03 18.03 -11.27
C SER A 16 5.78 18.13 -9.76
N GLU A 17 5.14 17.12 -9.14
CA GLU A 17 4.77 17.14 -7.73
C GLU A 17 5.39 15.98 -6.94
N THR A 18 5.41 14.76 -7.51
CA THR A 18 5.88 13.55 -6.82
C THR A 18 6.61 12.62 -7.78
N MET A 19 7.58 11.88 -7.26
CA MET A 19 8.28 10.83 -8.01
C MET A 19 7.55 9.49 -7.97
N SER A 20 6.56 9.36 -7.09
CA SER A 20 5.85 8.09 -6.80
C SER A 20 4.66 7.82 -7.72
N GLY A 21 4.41 8.70 -8.70
CA GLY A 21 3.30 8.56 -9.64
C GLY A 21 2.10 9.46 -9.31
N SER A 22 1.24 9.67 -10.33
CA SER A 22 0.10 10.59 -10.22
C SER A 22 -0.89 10.24 -9.10
N GLY A 23 -1.00 8.95 -8.74
CA GLY A 23 -1.81 8.51 -7.60
C GLY A 23 -1.36 9.08 -6.26
N SER A 24 -0.12 9.57 -6.15
CA SER A 24 0.48 10.13 -4.93
C SER A 24 0.45 11.67 -4.89
N THR A 25 -0.24 12.33 -5.83
CA THR A 25 -0.45 13.79 -5.78
C THR A 25 -1.41 14.18 -4.66
N LEU A 26 -1.31 15.42 -4.17
CA LEU A 26 -2.23 15.93 -3.13
C LEU A 26 -3.68 15.94 -3.59
N ALA A 27 -3.92 16.16 -4.88
CA ALA A 27 -5.27 16.10 -5.44
C ALA A 27 -5.87 14.68 -5.34
N ASN A 28 -5.11 13.67 -5.75
CA ASN A 28 -5.58 12.27 -5.78
C ASN A 28 -5.59 11.59 -4.40
N THR A 29 -4.88 12.14 -3.42
CA THR A 29 -4.84 11.59 -2.05
C THR A 29 -5.77 12.31 -1.08
N LYS A 30 -6.61 13.24 -1.55
CA LYS A 30 -7.49 14.01 -0.67
C LYS A 30 -8.37 13.11 0.21
N ALA A 31 -9.06 12.16 -0.40
CA ALA A 31 -9.98 11.27 0.31
C ALA A 31 -9.25 10.42 1.36
N VAL A 32 -8.14 9.78 0.99
CA VAL A 32 -7.37 8.96 1.94
C VAL A 32 -6.80 9.81 3.09
N ARG A 33 -6.33 11.04 2.82
CA ARG A 33 -5.83 11.95 3.87
C ARG A 33 -6.91 12.35 4.88
N GLU A 34 -8.15 12.47 4.45
CA GLU A 34 -9.29 12.81 5.31
C GLU A 34 -9.78 11.61 6.14
N HIS A 35 -9.69 10.39 5.61
CA HIS A 35 -10.28 9.21 6.24
C HIS A 35 -9.27 8.34 7.01
N LEU A 36 -7.99 8.37 6.65
CA LEU A 36 -6.97 7.57 7.32
C LEU A 36 -6.87 7.85 8.83
N PRO A 37 -6.82 9.12 9.31
CA PRO A 37 -6.80 9.39 10.76
C PRO A 37 -7.99 8.78 11.51
N LEU A 38 -9.19 8.84 10.92
CA LEU A 38 -10.41 8.30 11.51
C LEU A 38 -10.36 6.77 11.64
N LEU A 39 -9.77 6.09 10.65
CA LEU A 39 -9.56 4.65 10.71
C LEU A 39 -8.51 4.28 11.76
N LEU A 40 -7.40 5.01 11.83
CA LEU A 40 -6.36 4.80 12.84
C LEU A 40 -6.94 4.90 14.26
N GLU A 41 -7.74 5.92 14.53
CA GLU A 41 -8.43 6.10 15.81
C GLU A 41 -9.44 4.96 16.08
N LYS A 42 -10.30 4.64 15.12
CA LYS A 42 -11.34 3.59 15.24
C LYS A 42 -10.77 2.24 15.64
N TYR A 43 -9.59 1.88 15.14
CA TYR A 43 -8.96 0.58 15.39
C TYR A 43 -7.85 0.63 16.45
N ASN A 44 -7.66 1.80 17.13
CA ASN A 44 -6.61 2.04 18.12
C ASN A 44 -5.22 1.66 17.56
N ILE A 45 -4.89 2.14 16.37
CA ILE A 45 -3.58 1.92 15.73
C ILE A 45 -2.58 2.88 16.36
N GLU A 46 -1.59 2.35 17.06
CA GLU A 46 -0.53 3.13 17.71
C GLU A 46 0.76 3.18 16.87
N SER A 47 0.90 2.27 15.89
CA SER A 47 2.06 2.18 15.02
C SER A 47 1.71 1.70 13.62
N MET A 48 2.29 2.34 12.59
CA MET A 48 2.04 2.03 11.18
C MET A 48 3.35 1.90 10.40
N PHE A 49 3.42 0.88 9.56
CA PHE A 49 4.45 0.71 8.53
C PHE A 49 3.82 0.88 7.15
N ASP A 50 4.17 1.96 6.47
CA ASP A 50 3.70 2.30 5.12
C ASP A 50 4.69 1.77 4.10
N ALA A 51 4.37 0.65 3.45
CA ALA A 51 5.24 0.01 2.48
C ALA A 51 4.46 -0.54 1.27
N PRO A 52 4.66 0.04 0.07
CA PRO A 52 5.64 1.07 -0.27
C PRO A 52 5.17 2.49 0.08
N CYS A 53 6.05 3.30 0.66
CA CYS A 53 5.74 4.68 1.08
C CYS A 53 5.98 5.74 -0.02
N GLY A 54 6.69 5.38 -1.08
CA GLY A 54 7.13 6.34 -2.08
C GLY A 54 7.99 7.46 -1.49
N ASP A 55 7.94 8.63 -2.11
CA ASP A 55 8.67 9.83 -1.70
C ASP A 55 7.99 10.63 -0.55
N GLY A 56 6.92 10.09 0.04
CA GLY A 56 6.23 10.72 1.17
C GLY A 56 5.44 11.98 0.83
N ASN A 57 5.22 12.29 -0.46
CA ASN A 57 4.59 13.54 -0.91
C ASN A 57 3.27 13.85 -0.20
N TRP A 58 2.40 12.88 -0.05
CA TRP A 58 1.08 13.09 0.52
C TRP A 58 0.97 12.75 2.01
N ILE A 59 1.70 11.73 2.47
CA ILE A 59 1.56 11.22 3.84
C ILE A 59 2.03 12.25 4.89
N GLN A 60 3.01 13.10 4.56
CA GLN A 60 3.45 14.19 5.41
C GLN A 60 2.36 15.24 5.71
N HIS A 61 1.26 15.25 4.95
CA HIS A 61 0.11 16.12 5.13
C HIS A 61 -1.07 15.44 5.81
N VAL A 62 -0.86 14.25 6.37
CA VAL A 62 -1.85 13.54 7.19
C VAL A 62 -1.59 13.86 8.65
N ASP A 63 -2.65 14.15 9.41
CA ASP A 63 -2.57 14.27 10.87
C ASP A 63 -2.50 12.86 11.49
N LEU A 64 -1.28 12.30 11.47
CA LEU A 64 -1.04 10.95 11.97
C LEU A 64 -1.09 10.92 13.49
N THR A 65 -1.99 10.14 14.05
CA THR A 65 -2.14 9.91 15.50
C THR A 65 -1.31 8.72 16.00
N CYS A 66 -0.52 8.09 15.14
CA CYS A 66 0.30 6.90 15.44
C CYS A 66 1.77 7.13 15.07
N ALA A 67 2.66 6.28 15.61
CA ALA A 67 4.05 6.23 15.17
C ALA A 67 4.12 5.74 13.72
N TYR A 68 4.83 6.47 12.86
CA TYR A 68 4.96 6.17 11.43
C TYR A 68 6.39 5.75 11.07
N THR A 69 6.49 4.73 10.24
CA THR A 69 7.73 4.39 9.53
C THR A 69 7.38 4.01 8.09
N GLY A 70 8.06 4.62 7.11
CA GLY A 70 7.95 4.27 5.70
C GLY A 70 8.93 3.17 5.30
N GLY A 71 8.55 2.39 4.29
CA GLY A 71 9.43 1.44 3.61
C GLY A 71 9.24 1.52 2.11
N ASP A 72 10.30 1.57 1.32
CA ASP A 72 10.21 1.51 -0.13
C ASP A 72 11.40 0.76 -0.73
N LEU A 73 11.16 0.05 -1.83
CA LEU A 73 12.21 -0.66 -2.56
C LEU A 73 13.22 0.28 -3.23
N VAL A 74 12.80 1.51 -3.54
CA VAL A 74 13.57 2.49 -4.28
C VAL A 74 14.28 3.44 -3.31
N GLN A 75 15.60 3.30 -3.16
CA GLN A 75 16.43 4.14 -2.27
C GLN A 75 16.17 5.64 -2.48
N LYS A 76 16.03 6.07 -3.74
CA LYS A 76 15.78 7.48 -4.07
C LYS A 76 14.46 8.02 -3.48
N PHE A 77 13.44 7.18 -3.35
CA PHE A 77 12.18 7.57 -2.71
C PHE A 77 12.35 7.65 -1.19
N VAL A 78 13.07 6.70 -0.61
CA VAL A 78 13.43 6.72 0.81
C VAL A 78 14.20 7.99 1.15
N ASP A 79 15.21 8.35 0.34
CA ASP A 79 16.03 9.56 0.57
C ASP A 79 15.23 10.87 0.43
N ALA A 80 14.16 10.87 -0.37
CA ALA A 80 13.31 12.04 -0.58
C ALA A 80 12.16 12.15 0.41
N ASN A 81 11.83 11.06 1.12
CA ASN A 81 10.72 11.05 2.07
C ASN A 81 11.06 11.91 3.30
N PRO A 82 10.25 12.95 3.63
CA PRO A 82 10.52 13.82 4.78
C PRO A 82 10.29 13.15 6.13
N LEU A 83 9.62 11.98 6.13
CA LEU A 83 9.37 11.18 7.34
C LEU A 83 10.38 10.04 7.45
N GLN A 84 10.45 9.43 8.64
CA GLN A 84 11.31 8.27 8.84
C GLN A 84 10.97 7.15 7.85
N SER A 85 11.97 6.71 7.09
CA SER A 85 11.82 5.65 6.09
C SER A 85 13.07 4.81 5.92
N VAL A 86 12.90 3.59 5.41
CA VAL A 86 13.96 2.61 5.19
C VAL A 86 13.80 1.92 3.84
N VAL A 87 14.89 1.40 3.28
CA VAL A 87 14.79 0.52 2.10
C VAL A 87 14.15 -0.80 2.52
N PHE A 88 13.06 -1.16 1.87
CA PHE A 88 12.30 -2.36 2.20
C PHE A 88 11.62 -2.98 0.98
N ASP A 89 11.78 -4.30 0.82
CA ASP A 89 11.08 -5.10 -0.17
C ASP A 89 9.97 -5.90 0.52
N ILE A 90 8.71 -5.61 0.22
CA ILE A 90 7.55 -6.29 0.81
C ILE A 90 7.50 -7.79 0.49
N THR A 91 8.18 -8.23 -0.58
CA THR A 91 8.19 -9.63 -1.02
C THR A 91 9.28 -10.47 -0.33
N LEU A 92 10.31 -9.84 0.22
CA LEU A 92 11.49 -10.51 0.78
C LEU A 92 11.77 -10.13 2.23
N GLY A 93 11.36 -8.92 2.65
CA GLY A 93 11.69 -8.35 3.95
C GLY A 93 10.89 -8.95 5.09
N THR A 94 11.47 -8.96 6.28
CA THR A 94 10.74 -9.24 7.52
C THR A 94 10.09 -7.95 8.00
N PHE A 95 8.78 -7.94 8.09
CA PHE A 95 8.03 -6.76 8.56
C PHE A 95 8.40 -6.37 9.99
N PRO A 96 8.49 -5.07 10.30
CA PRO A 96 8.67 -4.60 11.67
C PRO A 96 7.45 -4.95 12.55
N ALA A 97 7.65 -4.92 13.87
CA ALA A 97 6.55 -5.08 14.82
C ALA A 97 5.77 -3.76 14.93
N VAL A 98 4.63 -3.70 14.24
CA VAL A 98 3.69 -2.56 14.25
C VAL A 98 2.25 -3.08 14.22
N ASP A 99 1.26 -2.21 14.43
CA ASP A 99 -0.15 -2.59 14.44
C ASP A 99 -0.73 -2.71 13.02
N LEU A 100 -0.29 -1.84 12.11
CA LEU A 100 -0.82 -1.71 10.76
C LEU A 100 0.29 -1.72 9.70
N TRP A 101 0.14 -2.57 8.68
CA TRP A 101 0.82 -2.41 7.40
C TRP A 101 -0.11 -1.69 6.42
N MET A 102 0.30 -0.54 5.88
CA MET A 102 -0.36 0.12 4.77
C MET A 102 0.35 -0.20 3.47
N CYS A 103 -0.40 -0.66 2.46
CA CYS A 103 0.10 -0.98 1.12
C CYS A 103 -0.77 -0.29 0.06
N ARG A 104 -0.49 0.99 -0.17
CA ARG A 104 -1.26 1.80 -1.10
C ARG A 104 -0.64 1.80 -2.49
N ALA A 105 -1.50 1.65 -3.52
CA ALA A 105 -1.15 1.78 -4.94
C ALA A 105 0.04 0.91 -5.38
N CYS A 106 0.12 -0.34 -4.90
CA CYS A 106 1.27 -1.22 -5.12
C CYS A 106 0.94 -2.55 -5.77
N LEU A 107 0.09 -3.37 -5.12
CA LEU A 107 -0.07 -4.79 -5.49
C LEU A 107 -0.55 -5.00 -6.93
N TYR A 108 -1.32 -4.09 -7.47
CA TYR A 108 -1.82 -4.16 -8.84
C TYR A 108 -0.73 -3.89 -9.90
N HIS A 109 0.49 -3.60 -9.47
CA HIS A 109 1.70 -3.53 -10.31
C HIS A 109 2.60 -4.76 -10.20
N LEU A 110 2.26 -5.71 -9.33
CA LEU A 110 3.05 -6.91 -9.09
C LEU A 110 2.44 -8.14 -9.79
N SER A 111 3.27 -9.12 -10.13
CA SER A 111 2.82 -10.44 -10.54
C SER A 111 2.08 -11.14 -9.39
N ASN A 112 1.24 -12.13 -9.71
CA ASN A 112 0.53 -12.93 -8.69
C ASN A 112 1.48 -13.60 -7.70
N VAL A 113 2.64 -14.06 -8.19
CA VAL A 113 3.67 -14.68 -7.34
C VAL A 113 4.20 -13.68 -6.31
N GLU A 114 4.49 -12.45 -6.73
CA GLU A 114 5.02 -11.42 -5.82
C GLU A 114 3.94 -10.90 -4.86
N ILE A 115 2.69 -10.78 -5.30
CA ILE A 115 1.58 -10.48 -4.39
C ILE A 115 1.47 -11.57 -3.32
N GLN A 116 1.51 -12.85 -3.71
CA GLN A 116 1.44 -13.96 -2.75
C GLN A 116 2.59 -13.90 -1.73
N LEU A 117 3.82 -13.61 -2.18
CA LEU A 117 4.97 -13.45 -1.29
C LEU A 117 4.76 -12.31 -0.29
N ALA A 118 4.28 -11.15 -0.75
CA ALA A 118 4.01 -10.00 0.13
C ALA A 118 2.92 -10.31 1.18
N ILE A 119 1.83 -10.95 0.76
CA ILE A 119 0.74 -11.36 1.65
C ILE A 119 1.19 -12.45 2.63
N ASP A 120 2.02 -13.41 2.19
CA ASP A 120 2.54 -14.44 3.08
C ASP A 120 3.51 -13.86 4.12
N ASN A 121 4.35 -12.88 3.74
CA ASN A 121 5.18 -12.14 4.69
C ASN A 121 4.33 -11.40 5.73
N PHE A 122 3.26 -10.72 5.32
CA PHE A 122 2.31 -10.10 6.25
C PHE A 122 1.69 -11.16 7.19
N LYS A 123 1.17 -12.26 6.65
CA LYS A 123 0.58 -13.34 7.47
C LYS A 123 1.58 -13.97 8.45
N GLN A 124 2.87 -13.98 8.11
CA GLN A 124 3.93 -14.50 8.99
C GLN A 124 4.39 -13.50 10.05
N SER A 125 4.07 -12.21 9.87
CA SER A 125 4.42 -11.15 10.81
C SER A 125 3.49 -11.14 12.04
N ASN A 126 3.82 -10.28 13.02
CA ASN A 126 2.96 -9.98 14.16
C ASN A 126 2.05 -8.75 13.91
N ILE A 127 2.00 -8.25 12.68
CA ILE A 127 1.13 -7.13 12.32
C ILE A 127 -0.31 -7.59 12.34
N LYS A 128 -1.16 -6.89 13.07
CA LYS A 128 -2.57 -7.26 13.22
C LYS A 128 -3.41 -6.89 12.02
N TYR A 129 -3.16 -5.74 11.42
CA TYR A 129 -3.97 -5.20 10.34
C TYR A 129 -3.15 -4.92 9.07
N ALA A 130 -3.78 -5.08 7.90
CA ALA A 130 -3.25 -4.60 6.63
C ALA A 130 -4.30 -3.73 5.93
N LEU A 131 -3.92 -2.52 5.52
CA LEU A 131 -4.75 -1.59 4.76
C LEU A 131 -4.22 -1.52 3.32
N ILE A 132 -4.93 -2.15 2.39
CA ILE A 132 -4.41 -2.45 1.05
C ILE A 132 -5.35 -1.89 -0.03
N THR A 133 -4.79 -1.26 -1.07
CA THR A 133 -5.56 -0.81 -2.25
C THR A 133 -6.20 -1.98 -2.98
N SER A 134 -7.49 -1.82 -3.25
CA SER A 134 -8.31 -2.72 -4.06
C SER A 134 -9.17 -1.90 -5.03
N HIS A 135 -9.36 -2.42 -6.23
CA HIS A 135 -10.27 -1.84 -7.21
C HIS A 135 -11.67 -2.43 -7.07
N THR A 136 -12.66 -1.69 -7.53
CA THR A 136 -14.00 -2.24 -7.80
C THR A 136 -14.04 -2.89 -9.18
N GLY A 137 -14.89 -3.89 -9.38
CA GLY A 137 -15.03 -4.61 -10.65
C GLY A 137 -14.21 -5.90 -10.71
N ASN A 138 -14.13 -6.51 -11.88
CA ASN A 138 -13.48 -7.81 -12.04
C ASN A 138 -11.95 -7.64 -12.15
N SER A 139 -11.21 -8.49 -11.47
CA SER A 139 -9.76 -8.53 -11.56
C SER A 139 -9.29 -8.87 -12.98
N GLY A 140 -8.22 -8.22 -13.41
CA GLY A 140 -7.47 -8.62 -14.61
C GLY A 140 -6.68 -9.92 -14.38
N GLY A 141 -6.19 -10.51 -15.46
CA GLY A 141 -5.27 -11.66 -15.40
C GLY A 141 -3.92 -11.30 -14.76
N ASP A 142 -3.06 -12.31 -14.58
CA ASP A 142 -1.70 -12.09 -14.09
C ASP A 142 -0.90 -11.18 -15.03
N ILE A 143 0.03 -10.44 -14.47
CA ILE A 143 0.87 -9.48 -15.18
C ILE A 143 2.34 -9.69 -14.89
N ARG A 144 3.18 -9.16 -15.77
CA ARG A 144 4.58 -8.94 -15.44
C ARG A 144 4.69 -7.76 -14.50
N THR A 145 5.45 -7.90 -13.42
CA THR A 145 5.75 -6.81 -12.47
C THR A 145 6.21 -5.54 -13.17
N GLY A 146 5.67 -4.40 -12.74
CA GLY A 146 5.83 -3.09 -13.36
C GLY A 146 4.78 -2.75 -14.41
N SER A 147 3.87 -3.66 -14.76
CA SER A 147 2.68 -3.38 -15.57
C SER A 147 1.53 -2.90 -14.66
N PHE A 148 0.34 -2.75 -15.23
CA PHE A 148 -0.88 -2.38 -14.49
C PHE A 148 -2.01 -3.37 -14.80
N ARG A 149 -2.81 -3.70 -13.78
CA ARG A 149 -4.09 -4.40 -13.93
C ARG A 149 -5.09 -3.92 -12.90
N VAL A 150 -6.37 -4.12 -13.15
CA VAL A 150 -7.40 -4.07 -12.13
C VAL A 150 -7.16 -5.23 -11.16
N LEU A 151 -7.13 -4.96 -9.86
CA LEU A 151 -6.98 -5.97 -8.82
C LEU A 151 -8.07 -5.76 -7.77
N ASN A 152 -9.05 -6.66 -7.74
CA ASN A 152 -10.11 -6.69 -6.74
C ASN A 152 -9.79 -7.77 -5.70
N LEU A 153 -9.41 -7.36 -4.50
CA LEU A 153 -9.04 -8.27 -3.42
C LEU A 153 -10.23 -8.94 -2.73
N GLU A 154 -11.46 -8.53 -3.05
CA GLU A 154 -12.69 -9.16 -2.55
C GLU A 154 -13.14 -10.35 -3.42
N GLU A 155 -12.56 -10.48 -4.63
CA GLU A 155 -12.87 -11.62 -5.50
C GLU A 155 -12.20 -12.91 -5.00
N HIS A 156 -13.01 -13.92 -4.70
CA HIS A 156 -12.60 -15.31 -4.53
C HIS A 156 -11.50 -15.61 -3.49
N ASN A 157 -11.46 -14.86 -2.37
CA ASN A 157 -10.45 -15.11 -1.34
C ASN A 157 -9.01 -15.06 -1.90
N TYR A 158 -8.76 -14.07 -2.76
CA TYR A 158 -7.50 -13.88 -3.46
C TYR A 158 -6.33 -13.80 -2.45
N PHE A 159 -5.32 -14.61 -2.69
CA PHE A 159 -4.08 -14.66 -1.88
C PHE A 159 -4.28 -15.09 -0.42
N GLY A 160 -5.45 -15.65 -0.06
CA GLY A 160 -5.72 -16.17 1.28
C GLY A 160 -5.85 -15.09 2.35
N LEU A 161 -6.34 -13.92 2.00
CA LEU A 161 -6.89 -12.94 2.92
C LEU A 161 -8.35 -13.28 3.19
N ASP A 162 -8.81 -13.12 4.43
CA ASP A 162 -10.23 -13.19 4.78
C ASP A 162 -10.97 -11.96 4.22
N ALA A 163 -12.30 -11.90 4.36
CA ALA A 163 -13.04 -10.72 3.96
C ALA A 163 -12.55 -9.46 4.71
N PRO A 164 -12.49 -8.29 4.04
CA PRO A 164 -12.11 -7.05 4.72
C PRO A 164 -13.15 -6.70 5.80
N ILE A 165 -12.68 -6.10 6.88
CA ILE A 165 -13.53 -5.70 8.02
C ILE A 165 -13.96 -4.23 7.94
N ASP A 166 -13.29 -3.44 7.10
CA ASP A 166 -13.56 -2.03 6.87
C ASP A 166 -12.92 -1.54 5.57
N GLN A 167 -13.23 -0.31 5.17
CA GLN A 167 -12.62 0.35 4.02
C GLN A 167 -12.63 1.86 4.16
N ILE A 168 -11.67 2.53 3.51
CA ILE A 168 -11.70 3.97 3.28
C ILE A 168 -11.61 4.29 1.78
N PRO A 169 -12.23 5.39 1.32
CA PRO A 169 -12.14 5.78 -0.09
C PRO A 169 -10.72 6.25 -0.43
N ASP A 170 -10.29 5.94 -1.63
CA ASP A 170 -9.05 6.45 -2.20
C ASP A 170 -9.36 7.31 -3.44
N VAL A 171 -8.90 6.93 -4.61
CA VAL A 171 -9.04 7.71 -5.83
C VAL A 171 -10.12 7.14 -6.76
N LEU A 172 -10.76 8.02 -7.51
CA LEU A 172 -11.57 7.64 -8.68
C LEU A 172 -10.75 7.91 -9.94
N PHE A 173 -10.29 6.86 -10.60
CA PHE A 173 -9.49 6.95 -11.82
C PHE A 173 -10.21 6.27 -12.99
N ASN A 174 -10.44 7.00 -14.08
CA ASN A 174 -11.14 6.49 -15.28
C ASN A 174 -12.46 5.75 -14.97
N ASN A 175 -13.29 6.30 -14.10
CA ASN A 175 -14.54 5.72 -13.60
C ASN A 175 -14.36 4.40 -12.80
N MET A 176 -13.16 4.07 -12.40
CA MET A 176 -12.84 2.94 -11.55
C MET A 176 -12.52 3.46 -10.14
N GLN A 177 -13.30 3.02 -9.16
CA GLN A 177 -13.06 3.39 -7.77
C GLN A 177 -11.95 2.51 -7.20
N GLU A 178 -10.96 3.13 -6.61
CA GLU A 178 -10.00 2.51 -5.70
C GLU A 178 -10.44 2.77 -4.25
N ASN A 179 -10.35 1.74 -3.42
CA ASN A 179 -10.54 1.83 -1.98
C ASN A 179 -9.33 1.19 -1.29
N LEU A 180 -9.06 1.62 -0.08
CA LEU A 180 -8.17 0.89 0.81
C LEU A 180 -9.02 -0.01 1.71
N LEU A 181 -8.84 -1.31 1.57
CA LEU A 181 -9.55 -2.34 2.34
C LEU A 181 -8.73 -2.73 3.56
N LEU A 182 -9.36 -2.80 4.72
CA LEU A 182 -8.74 -3.21 5.98
C LEU A 182 -8.94 -4.72 6.21
N PHE A 183 -7.86 -5.45 6.25
CA PHE A 183 -7.81 -6.87 6.54
C PHE A 183 -7.23 -7.15 7.92
N VAL A 184 -7.69 -8.23 8.55
CA VAL A 184 -7.09 -8.76 9.78
C VAL A 184 -6.14 -9.89 9.43
N ASN A 185 -5.00 -9.96 10.11
CA ASN A 185 -4.07 -11.06 9.92
C ASN A 185 -4.72 -12.38 10.40
N PRO A 186 -4.94 -13.36 9.52
CA PRO A 186 -5.67 -14.59 9.87
C PRO A 186 -4.93 -15.47 10.88
N ARG A 187 -3.66 -15.20 11.17
CA ARG A 187 -2.89 -15.92 12.20
C ARG A 187 -3.07 -15.35 13.60
N ILE A 188 -3.45 -14.08 13.72
CA ILE A 188 -3.61 -13.40 15.01
C ILE A 188 -5.04 -13.59 15.57
N THR A 189 -6.01 -13.90 14.71
CA THR A 189 -7.43 -14.10 15.08
C THR A 189 -7.76 -15.53 15.50
N LYS A 190 -6.78 -16.41 15.51
CA LYS A 190 -6.90 -17.79 15.99
C LYS A 190 -6.23 -17.93 17.37
#